data_1347d34cb19da463828344e037f853eb
#
_entry.id   1347d34cb19da463828344e037f853eb
#
_cell.length_a   1.000
_cell.length_b   1.000
_cell.length_c   1.000
_cell.angle_alpha   90.00
_cell.angle_beta   90.00
_cell.angle_gamma   90.00
#
_symmetry.space_group_name_H-M   'P 1'
#
loop_
_entity.id
_entity.type
_entity.pdbx_description
1 polymer ?
#
loop_
_entity_poly.entity_id
_entity_poly.type
_entity_poly.pdbx_seq_one_letter_code
_entity_poly.pdbx_strand_id
1 'polypeptide(L)'
;SLQIRGPFIMSQSSCLAINDGQPILNTRAGQGHQSVHQTSACPQAHNVKHQELIRMLETGKTVPDFTIPTDRGTFKLADNAGKNVVVFFFPRADTSGCTKEAIAFSGLLGEFAAANCVVIGISKDTAAKQGKFRAKHGLTVELGADDGSDICEQFGVWVEKSMYGKCYMGIQRATFVIGADGKVAAIWPKVNVPGHAEEVLETVRGL
;
A
#
# COMPACT_ATOMS: atom_id res chain seq x y z
N SER A 1 9.44 26.61 -48.00
CA SER A 1 10.56 27.56 -47.87
C SER A 1 10.52 28.15 -46.47
N LEU A 2 11.42 27.96 -45.66
CA LEU A 2 12.45 28.68 -44.92
C LEU A 2 12.84 27.91 -43.66
N GLN A 3 14.07 27.45 -43.68
CA GLN A 3 14.85 27.05 -42.48
C GLN A 3 15.34 28.30 -41.77
N ILE A 4 15.39 28.27 -40.43
CA ILE A 4 16.36 29.08 -39.68
C ILE A 4 17.00 28.18 -38.61
N ARG A 5 18.35 28.09 -38.71
CA ARG A 5 19.28 27.44 -37.81
C ARG A 5 19.81 28.45 -36.80
N GLY A 6 20.16 27.96 -35.61
CA GLY A 6 21.35 28.23 -34.82
C GLY A 6 21.17 29.10 -33.60
N PRO A 7 22.17 29.19 -32.67
CA PRO A 7 23.28 28.23 -32.46
C PRO A 7 23.48 27.78 -30.99
N PHE A 8 24.22 26.76 -30.86
CA PHE A 8 25.02 26.19 -29.76
C PHE A 8 25.83 27.24 -28.95
N ILE A 9 25.78 27.19 -27.62
CA ILE A 9 26.82 27.76 -26.75
C ILE A 9 27.19 26.75 -25.67
N MET A 10 28.39 26.19 -25.82
CA MET A 10 29.18 25.53 -24.77
C MET A 10 29.75 26.61 -23.84
N SER A 11 29.74 26.37 -22.54
CA SER A 11 30.70 26.98 -21.63
C SER A 11 31.21 25.96 -20.64
N GLN A 12 32.43 25.55 -20.87
CA GLN A 12 33.31 24.89 -19.91
C GLN A 12 33.91 25.96 -18.99
N SER A 13 33.98 25.68 -17.72
CA SER A 13 34.93 26.33 -16.83
C SER A 13 35.47 25.31 -15.84
N SER A 14 36.66 24.89 -16.13
CA SER A 14 37.61 24.24 -15.24
C SER A 14 38.09 25.21 -14.18
N CYS A 15 38.23 24.81 -12.94
CA CYS A 15 39.17 25.42 -12.00
C CYS A 15 39.97 24.34 -11.28
N LEU A 16 41.28 24.54 -11.41
CA LEU A 16 42.39 23.69 -10.94
C LEU A 16 42.48 23.66 -9.41
N ALA A 17 43.12 22.57 -9.00
CA ALA A 17 43.67 22.27 -7.70
C ALA A 17 44.75 23.25 -7.25
N ILE A 18 44.90 23.44 -5.96
CA ILE A 18 46.17 23.77 -5.31
C ILE A 18 46.34 22.88 -4.09
N ASN A 19 47.48 22.22 -4.10
CA ASN A 19 48.01 21.32 -3.09
C ASN A 19 49.04 22.13 -2.28
N ASP A 20 49.05 22.06 -0.96
CA ASP A 20 50.22 22.34 -0.17
C ASP A 20 50.17 21.79 1.26
N GLY A 21 51.14 20.96 1.59
CA GLY A 21 51.90 21.07 2.83
C GLY A 21 51.50 20.11 3.97
N GLN A 22 52.21 19.01 4.06
CA GLN A 22 52.44 18.20 5.26
C GLN A 22 53.18 18.97 6.38
N PRO A 23 53.21 18.50 7.66
CA PRO A 23 53.93 17.28 8.00
C PRO A 23 53.29 16.38 9.11
N ILE A 24 53.74 15.16 9.06
CA ILE A 24 53.63 14.02 9.96
C ILE A 24 54.09 14.33 11.41
N LEU A 25 53.34 13.88 12.39
CA LEU A 25 53.88 13.47 13.69
C LEU A 25 53.16 12.21 14.20
N ASN A 26 53.97 11.21 14.34
CA ASN A 26 53.70 9.86 14.81
C ASN A 26 53.70 9.86 16.35
N THR A 27 52.63 9.38 17.00
CA THR A 27 52.75 8.84 18.36
C THR A 27 51.81 7.64 18.54
N ARG A 28 52.41 6.57 18.88
CA ARG A 28 51.94 5.23 19.18
C ARG A 28 51.39 5.24 20.62
N ALA A 29 50.24 4.67 20.87
CA ALA A 29 49.99 3.70 21.96
C ALA A 29 48.49 3.51 22.24
N GLY A 30 48.09 2.28 22.51
CA GLY A 30 46.94 1.96 23.34
C GLY A 30 45.88 1.10 22.63
N GLN A 31 46.02 -0.21 22.73
CA GLN A 31 45.05 -1.24 22.42
C GLN A 31 43.80 -1.03 23.28
N GLY A 32 42.65 -1.12 22.64
CA GLY A 32 41.36 -1.25 23.28
C GLY A 32 40.34 -1.77 22.28
N HIS A 33 40.32 -3.11 22.09
CA HIS A 33 39.27 -3.79 21.34
C HIS A 33 37.99 -3.69 22.15
N GLN A 34 37.20 -2.68 21.88
CA GLN A 34 35.77 -2.70 22.27
C GLN A 34 34.97 -3.00 21.02
N SER A 35 34.56 -4.26 20.93
CA SER A 35 33.57 -4.79 20.04
C SER A 35 32.23 -4.10 20.35
N VAL A 36 31.95 -2.99 19.69
CA VAL A 36 30.65 -2.35 19.75
C VAL A 36 29.77 -3.13 18.77
N HIS A 37 28.98 -4.06 19.31
CA HIS A 37 27.81 -4.58 18.61
C HIS A 37 26.88 -3.39 18.35
N GLN A 38 27.00 -2.78 17.19
CA GLN A 38 25.96 -1.89 16.65
C GLN A 38 24.79 -2.77 16.26
N THR A 39 23.84 -2.95 17.18
CA THR A 39 22.48 -3.30 16.83
C THR A 39 21.97 -2.17 15.95
N SER A 40 21.85 -2.43 14.65
CA SER A 40 21.22 -1.53 13.71
C SER A 40 19.71 -1.48 14.03
N ALA A 41 19.37 -0.65 15.02
CA ALA A 41 18.01 -0.23 15.23
C ALA A 41 17.55 0.50 13.96
N CYS A 42 16.39 0.15 13.44
CA CYS A 42 15.72 0.86 12.38
C CYS A 42 15.72 2.36 12.70
N PRO A 43 16.23 3.25 11.85
CA PRO A 43 16.23 4.67 12.13
C PRO A 43 14.79 5.12 12.37
N GLN A 44 14.48 5.52 13.59
CA GLN A 44 13.20 6.16 13.90
C GLN A 44 13.16 7.47 13.14
N ALA A 45 12.38 7.49 12.07
CA ALA A 45 12.20 8.67 11.24
C ALA A 45 11.59 9.79 12.09
N HIS A 46 12.40 10.78 12.38
CA HIS A 46 11.97 12.04 12.97
C HIS A 46 11.16 12.80 11.91
N ASN A 47 9.87 12.52 11.83
CA ASN A 47 8.95 13.44 11.16
C ASN A 47 7.56 13.39 11.81
N VAL A 48 7.41 14.17 12.86
CA VAL A 48 6.15 14.33 13.62
C VAL A 48 4.97 14.77 12.73
N LYS A 49 5.23 15.41 11.61
CA LYS A 49 4.19 15.78 10.62
C LYS A 49 3.71 14.62 9.74
N HIS A 50 4.49 13.55 9.63
CA HIS A 50 4.11 12.37 8.82
C HIS A 50 3.34 11.33 9.64
N GLN A 51 3.43 11.37 10.97
CA GLN A 51 2.72 10.45 11.86
C GLN A 51 1.22 10.76 12.00
N GLU A 52 0.78 11.98 11.70
CA GLU A 52 -0.64 12.34 11.70
C GLU A 52 -1.40 11.83 10.47
N LEU A 53 -0.70 11.47 9.38
CA LEU A 53 -1.28 11.05 8.10
C LEU A 53 -1.44 9.52 7.94
N ILE A 54 -0.95 8.71 8.88
CA ILE A 54 -1.03 7.24 8.79
C ILE A 54 -1.86 6.68 9.95
N ARG A 55 -2.98 7.30 10.22
CA ARG A 55 -3.96 6.71 11.13
C ARG A 55 -5.01 5.96 10.30
N MET A 56 -5.11 4.65 10.53
CA MET A 56 -6.16 3.84 9.91
C MET A 56 -7.53 4.47 10.17
N LEU A 57 -8.39 4.45 9.16
CA LEU A 57 -9.77 4.94 9.31
C LEU A 57 -10.44 4.25 10.50
N GLU A 58 -11.26 4.99 11.22
CA GLU A 58 -11.97 4.50 12.41
C GLU A 58 -13.45 4.24 12.07
N THR A 59 -14.08 3.33 12.80
CA THR A 59 -15.52 3.08 12.70
C THR A 59 -16.33 4.37 12.93
N GLY A 60 -17.34 4.57 12.13
CA GLY A 60 -18.20 5.77 12.17
C GLY A 60 -17.67 6.97 11.37
N LYS A 61 -16.43 6.91 10.86
CA LYS A 61 -15.90 7.97 10.00
C LYS A 61 -16.39 7.82 8.57
N THR A 62 -16.65 8.94 7.93
CA THR A 62 -16.98 8.97 6.50
C THR A 62 -15.73 8.59 5.68
N VAL A 63 -15.90 7.66 4.76
CA VAL A 63 -14.84 7.27 3.83
C VAL A 63 -14.74 8.33 2.74
N PRO A 64 -13.53 8.85 2.43
CA PRO A 64 -13.34 9.70 1.27
C PRO A 64 -13.78 8.98 0.00
N ASP A 65 -14.45 9.69 -0.91
CA ASP A 65 -14.78 9.11 -2.21
C ASP A 65 -13.50 8.80 -2.99
N PHE A 66 -13.47 7.64 -3.60
CA PHE A 66 -12.33 7.22 -4.39
C PHE A 66 -12.74 6.54 -5.69
N THR A 67 -11.85 6.66 -6.66
CA THR A 67 -11.93 5.99 -7.95
C THR A 67 -10.64 5.21 -8.17
N ILE A 68 -10.74 3.94 -8.52
CA ILE A 68 -9.58 3.05 -8.67
C ILE A 68 -9.67 2.26 -9.98
N PRO A 69 -8.58 2.19 -10.77
CA PRO A 69 -8.50 1.28 -11.90
C PRO A 69 -8.63 -0.18 -11.45
N THR A 70 -9.29 -0.98 -12.26
CA THR A 70 -9.37 -2.43 -12.09
C THR A 70 -8.90 -3.12 -13.36
N ASP A 71 -8.76 -4.43 -13.32
CA ASP A 71 -8.46 -5.21 -14.51
C ASP A 71 -9.63 -5.29 -15.52
N ARG A 72 -10.82 -4.84 -15.11
CA ARG A 72 -12.05 -4.83 -15.94
C ARG A 72 -12.57 -3.43 -16.28
N GLY A 73 -11.88 -2.39 -15.80
CA GLY A 73 -12.31 -1.00 -16.01
C GLY A 73 -11.97 -0.12 -14.83
N THR A 74 -12.96 0.48 -14.22
CA THR A 74 -12.79 1.41 -13.10
C THR A 74 -13.87 1.19 -12.07
N PHE A 75 -13.48 1.06 -10.82
CA PHE A 75 -14.40 1.06 -9.67
C PHE A 75 -14.50 2.47 -9.08
N LYS A 76 -15.72 2.92 -8.79
CA LYS A 76 -15.97 4.18 -8.08
C LYS A 76 -16.82 3.90 -6.86
N LEU A 77 -16.42 4.42 -5.71
CA LEU A 77 -17.20 4.27 -4.48
C LEU A 77 -18.56 4.95 -4.63
N ALA A 78 -18.61 6.14 -5.23
CA ALA A 78 -19.85 6.89 -5.47
C ALA A 78 -20.91 6.12 -6.28
N ASP A 79 -20.51 5.27 -7.23
CA ASP A 79 -21.43 4.45 -8.04
C ASP A 79 -22.13 3.35 -7.20
N ASN A 80 -21.68 3.13 -5.96
CA ASN A 80 -22.19 2.16 -5.02
C ASN A 80 -22.92 2.82 -3.83
N ALA A 81 -23.29 4.09 -3.94
CA ALA A 81 -24.06 4.78 -2.91
C ALA A 81 -25.37 4.04 -2.62
N GLY A 82 -25.73 3.89 -1.34
CA GLY A 82 -26.89 3.12 -0.90
C GLY A 82 -26.70 1.60 -0.84
N LYS A 83 -25.48 1.11 -1.10
CA LYS A 83 -25.07 -0.28 -0.89
C LYS A 83 -23.98 -0.34 0.16
N ASN A 84 -23.87 -1.48 0.81
CA ASN A 84 -22.69 -1.77 1.60
C ASN A 84 -21.51 -2.09 0.67
N VAL A 85 -20.28 -1.69 1.05
CA VAL A 85 -19.08 -1.99 0.28
C VAL A 85 -18.03 -2.61 1.21
N VAL A 86 -17.58 -3.80 0.89
CA VAL A 86 -16.42 -4.44 1.53
C VAL A 86 -15.17 -4.11 0.73
N VAL A 87 -14.20 -3.50 1.40
CA VAL A 87 -12.87 -3.22 0.84
C VAL A 87 -11.85 -4.03 1.63
N PHE A 88 -11.25 -5.05 1.01
CA PHE A 88 -10.17 -5.80 1.62
C PHE A 88 -8.82 -5.45 0.98
N PHE A 89 -7.85 -5.12 1.81
CA PHE A 89 -6.50 -4.78 1.39
C PHE A 89 -5.56 -5.96 1.55
N PHE A 90 -4.83 -6.29 0.50
CA PHE A 90 -3.89 -7.40 0.51
C PHE A 90 -2.49 -6.98 0.02
N PRO A 91 -1.41 -7.54 0.61
CA PRO A 91 -0.05 -7.09 0.34
C PRO A 91 0.40 -7.23 -1.10
N ARG A 92 0.05 -8.34 -1.77
CA ARG A 92 0.57 -8.63 -3.12
C ARG A 92 -0.26 -9.71 -3.82
N ALA A 93 -0.62 -9.47 -5.06
CA ALA A 93 -1.30 -10.43 -5.93
C ALA A 93 -0.45 -11.71 -6.11
N ASP A 94 -1.14 -12.85 -6.21
CA ASP A 94 -0.56 -14.18 -6.45
C ASP A 94 0.38 -14.70 -5.34
N THR A 95 0.20 -14.26 -4.10
CA THR A 95 0.80 -14.89 -2.91
C THR A 95 -0.20 -15.81 -2.24
N SER A 96 0.27 -16.87 -1.55
CA SER A 96 -0.60 -17.94 -1.02
C SER A 96 -1.73 -17.44 -0.13
N GLY A 97 -1.46 -16.51 0.79
CA GLY A 97 -2.46 -15.94 1.69
C GLY A 97 -3.46 -15.04 0.96
N CYS A 98 -2.98 -14.17 0.05
CA CYS A 98 -3.85 -13.28 -0.71
C CYS A 98 -4.72 -14.06 -1.70
N THR A 99 -4.21 -15.15 -2.27
CA THR A 99 -4.98 -16.02 -3.15
C THR A 99 -6.12 -16.72 -2.40
N LYS A 100 -5.85 -17.27 -1.21
CA LYS A 100 -6.89 -17.91 -0.38
C LYS A 100 -7.98 -16.92 0.00
N GLU A 101 -7.62 -15.70 0.39
CA GLU A 101 -8.55 -14.63 0.75
C GLU A 101 -9.43 -14.22 -0.45
N ALA A 102 -8.81 -13.96 -1.61
CA ALA A 102 -9.53 -13.58 -2.82
C ALA A 102 -10.47 -14.71 -3.33
N ILE A 103 -10.08 -15.98 -3.20
CA ILE A 103 -10.94 -17.14 -3.52
C ILE A 103 -12.13 -17.19 -2.54
N ALA A 104 -11.91 -17.02 -1.24
CA ALA A 104 -12.97 -17.05 -0.24
C ALA A 104 -14.01 -15.95 -0.51
N PHE A 105 -13.58 -14.71 -0.72
CA PHE A 105 -14.50 -13.64 -1.11
C PHE A 105 -15.19 -13.91 -2.45
N SER A 106 -14.48 -14.45 -3.45
CA SER A 106 -15.07 -14.81 -4.74
C SER A 106 -16.17 -15.85 -4.61
N GLY A 107 -15.99 -16.84 -3.71
CA GLY A 107 -16.97 -17.89 -3.46
C GLY A 107 -18.27 -17.39 -2.82
N LEU A 108 -18.19 -16.30 -2.05
CA LEU A 108 -19.33 -15.72 -1.30
C LEU A 108 -19.96 -14.50 -1.99
N LEU A 109 -19.52 -14.11 -3.20
CA LEU A 109 -20.02 -12.90 -3.87
C LEU A 109 -21.55 -12.89 -4.08
N GLY A 110 -22.15 -14.06 -4.35
CA GLY A 110 -23.61 -14.15 -4.48
C GLY A 110 -24.34 -13.83 -3.18
N GLU A 111 -23.78 -14.23 -2.05
CA GLU A 111 -24.32 -13.96 -0.72
C GLU A 111 -24.12 -12.49 -0.29
N PHE A 112 -22.97 -11.91 -0.62
CA PHE A 112 -22.73 -10.46 -0.45
C PHE A 112 -23.71 -9.65 -1.30
N ALA A 113 -23.91 -10.02 -2.56
CA ALA A 113 -24.89 -9.35 -3.43
C ALA A 113 -26.32 -9.46 -2.90
N ALA A 114 -26.73 -10.63 -2.34
CA ALA A 114 -28.02 -10.81 -1.70
C ALA A 114 -28.19 -9.93 -0.45
N ALA A 115 -27.09 -9.58 0.24
CA ALA A 115 -27.04 -8.64 1.35
C ALA A 115 -26.83 -7.17 0.89
N ASN A 116 -27.13 -6.85 -0.38
CA ASN A 116 -26.91 -5.52 -0.97
C ASN A 116 -25.47 -4.98 -0.77
N CYS A 117 -24.50 -5.85 -0.94
CA CYS A 117 -23.09 -5.53 -0.69
C CYS A 117 -22.22 -5.84 -1.91
N VAL A 118 -21.29 -4.94 -2.19
CA VAL A 118 -20.24 -5.09 -3.21
C VAL A 118 -18.90 -5.36 -2.53
N VAL A 119 -18.07 -6.21 -3.12
CA VAL A 119 -16.76 -6.57 -2.57
C VAL A 119 -15.65 -6.20 -3.57
N ILE A 120 -14.62 -5.50 -3.09
CA ILE A 120 -13.42 -5.18 -3.86
C ILE A 120 -12.16 -5.46 -3.05
N GLY A 121 -11.18 -6.10 -3.68
CA GLY A 121 -9.83 -6.27 -3.13
C GLY A 121 -8.87 -5.26 -3.72
N ILE A 122 -8.03 -4.63 -2.91
CA ILE A 122 -7.10 -3.58 -3.34
C ILE A 122 -5.66 -3.94 -2.97
N SER A 123 -4.75 -3.73 -3.91
CA SER A 123 -3.29 -3.78 -3.65
C SER A 123 -2.54 -2.75 -4.51
N LYS A 124 -1.26 -2.51 -4.18
CA LYS A 124 -0.34 -1.67 -4.99
C LYS A 124 0.17 -2.38 -6.25
N ASP A 125 -0.48 -3.47 -6.67
CA ASP A 125 -0.18 -4.15 -7.94
C ASP A 125 -0.89 -3.45 -9.11
N THR A 126 -0.31 -3.51 -10.31
CA THR A 126 -0.90 -2.93 -11.53
C THR A 126 -2.17 -3.66 -11.96
N ALA A 127 -3.06 -2.98 -12.71
CA ALA A 127 -4.27 -3.59 -13.27
C ALA A 127 -3.97 -4.83 -14.14
N ALA A 128 -2.89 -4.79 -14.92
CA ALA A 128 -2.43 -5.93 -15.72
C ALA A 128 -2.04 -7.14 -14.86
N LYS A 129 -1.43 -6.90 -13.68
CA LYS A 129 -1.08 -7.97 -12.73
C LYS A 129 -2.31 -8.52 -12.02
N GLN A 130 -3.28 -7.65 -11.67
CA GLN A 130 -4.57 -8.06 -11.15
C GLN A 130 -5.33 -8.96 -12.14
N GLY A 131 -5.30 -8.62 -13.45
CA GLY A 131 -5.91 -9.45 -14.48
C GLY A 131 -5.26 -10.83 -14.63
N LYS A 132 -3.92 -10.91 -14.54
CA LYS A 132 -3.21 -12.21 -14.52
C LYS A 132 -3.56 -13.02 -13.27
N PHE A 133 -3.63 -12.38 -12.11
CA PHE A 133 -4.02 -13.00 -10.85
C PHE A 133 -5.43 -13.58 -10.92
N ARG A 134 -6.39 -12.78 -11.43
CA ARG A 134 -7.77 -13.22 -11.69
C ARG A 134 -7.81 -14.45 -12.59
N ALA A 135 -7.16 -14.36 -13.76
CA ALA A 135 -7.19 -15.43 -14.77
C ALA A 135 -6.58 -16.74 -14.22
N LYS A 136 -5.48 -16.65 -13.49
CA LYS A 136 -4.78 -17.79 -12.93
C LYS A 136 -5.60 -18.55 -11.89
N HIS A 137 -6.40 -17.87 -11.09
CA HIS A 137 -7.12 -18.45 -9.95
C HIS A 137 -8.65 -18.44 -10.12
N GLY A 138 -9.18 -18.01 -11.29
CA GLY A 138 -10.60 -17.97 -11.57
C GLY A 138 -11.37 -17.02 -10.65
N LEU A 139 -10.75 -15.88 -10.25
CA LEU A 139 -11.35 -14.96 -9.29
C LEU A 139 -12.50 -14.18 -9.94
N THR A 140 -13.59 -14.05 -9.21
CA THR A 140 -14.78 -13.28 -9.63
C THR A 140 -14.89 -11.94 -8.91
N VAL A 141 -14.28 -11.82 -7.72
CA VAL A 141 -14.23 -10.57 -6.94
C VAL A 141 -13.55 -9.45 -7.72
N GLU A 142 -13.99 -8.20 -7.54
CA GLU A 142 -13.35 -7.04 -8.16
C GLU A 142 -11.95 -6.80 -7.57
N LEU A 143 -10.98 -6.44 -8.43
CA LEU A 143 -9.59 -6.27 -8.04
C LEU A 143 -9.09 -4.88 -8.44
N GLY A 144 -8.89 -4.02 -7.45
CA GLY A 144 -8.40 -2.65 -7.62
C GLY A 144 -6.88 -2.57 -7.64
N ALA A 145 -6.36 -1.72 -8.51
CA ALA A 145 -4.94 -1.47 -8.73
C ALA A 145 -4.58 -0.07 -8.20
N ASP A 146 -3.96 0.00 -7.03
CA ASP A 146 -3.54 1.25 -6.36
C ASP A 146 -2.05 1.56 -6.66
N ASP A 147 -1.60 1.29 -7.90
CA ASP A 147 -0.21 1.50 -8.32
C ASP A 147 0.11 2.96 -8.71
N GLY A 148 -0.91 3.76 -8.96
CA GLY A 148 -0.81 5.18 -9.30
C GLY A 148 -1.65 6.11 -8.42
N SER A 149 -2.21 5.60 -7.31
CA SER A 149 -3.04 6.35 -6.37
C SER A 149 -2.56 6.16 -4.93
N ASP A 150 -3.26 6.76 -3.97
CA ASP A 150 -2.92 6.80 -2.55
C ASP A 150 -4.03 6.21 -1.66
N ILE A 151 -4.85 5.31 -2.21
CA ILE A 151 -5.99 4.74 -1.49
C ILE A 151 -5.54 3.92 -0.29
N CYS A 152 -4.46 3.14 -0.43
CA CYS A 152 -3.88 2.40 0.69
C CYS A 152 -3.40 3.33 1.82
N GLU A 153 -2.89 4.50 1.47
CA GLU A 153 -2.48 5.55 2.40
C GLU A 153 -3.69 6.21 3.06
N GLN A 154 -4.72 6.56 2.30
CA GLN A 154 -5.97 7.16 2.80
C GLN A 154 -6.68 6.26 3.81
N PHE A 155 -6.65 4.95 3.61
CA PHE A 155 -7.19 3.98 4.56
C PHE A 155 -6.23 3.67 5.73
N GLY A 156 -5.01 4.20 5.70
CA GLY A 156 -3.99 3.98 6.74
C GLY A 156 -3.44 2.56 6.77
N VAL A 157 -3.51 1.84 5.64
CA VAL A 157 -3.01 0.46 5.53
C VAL A 157 -1.62 0.36 4.89
N TRP A 158 -1.07 1.46 4.36
CA TRP A 158 0.28 1.54 3.85
C TRP A 158 1.24 1.87 4.98
N VAL A 159 1.91 0.87 5.53
CA VAL A 159 2.66 0.98 6.78
C VAL A 159 4.09 0.50 6.63
N GLU A 160 4.97 0.98 7.52
CA GLU A 160 6.32 0.46 7.63
C GLU A 160 6.29 -0.96 8.23
N LYS A 161 7.00 -1.86 7.59
CA LYS A 161 7.19 -3.25 8.02
C LYS A 161 8.66 -3.54 8.18
N SER A 162 8.99 -4.44 9.08
CA SER A 162 10.36 -4.94 9.26
C SER A 162 10.42 -6.43 8.99
N MET A 163 11.38 -6.86 8.20
CA MET A 163 11.67 -8.27 7.95
C MET A 163 13.19 -8.47 7.83
N TYR A 164 13.72 -9.39 8.63
CA TYR A 164 15.16 -9.68 8.67
C TYR A 164 16.04 -8.42 8.88
N GLY A 165 15.59 -7.48 9.75
CA GLY A 165 16.31 -6.24 10.03
C GLY A 165 16.25 -5.16 8.94
N LYS A 166 15.48 -5.37 7.88
CA LYS A 166 15.23 -4.37 6.83
C LYS A 166 13.83 -3.79 6.97
N CYS A 167 13.74 -2.46 6.96
CA CYS A 167 12.47 -1.74 6.95
C CYS A 167 12.02 -1.51 5.50
N TYR A 168 10.74 -1.68 5.24
CA TYR A 168 10.12 -1.41 3.95
C TYR A 168 8.65 -1.02 4.13
N MET A 169 8.13 -0.24 3.19
CA MET A 169 6.70 0.10 3.16
C MET A 169 5.90 -1.04 2.54
N GLY A 170 4.74 -1.34 3.10
CA GLY A 170 3.90 -2.41 2.58
C GLY A 170 2.48 -2.37 3.13
N ILE A 171 1.54 -2.98 2.39
CA ILE A 171 0.14 -3.02 2.79
C ILE A 171 -0.03 -3.93 4.02
N GLN A 172 -0.60 -3.38 5.09
CA GLN A 172 -1.18 -4.16 6.18
C GLN A 172 -2.48 -4.81 5.68
N ARG A 173 -2.56 -6.15 5.77
CA ARG A 173 -3.81 -6.85 5.46
C ARG A 173 -4.89 -6.40 6.42
N ALA A 174 -5.91 -5.76 5.88
CA ALA A 174 -7.03 -5.20 6.62
C ALA A 174 -8.30 -5.27 5.77
N THR A 175 -9.47 -5.29 6.42
CA THR A 175 -10.75 -5.24 5.75
C THR A 175 -11.62 -4.18 6.39
N PHE A 176 -12.33 -3.43 5.57
CA PHE A 176 -13.28 -2.40 5.96
C PHE A 176 -14.65 -2.74 5.39
N VAL A 177 -15.67 -2.57 6.18
CA VAL A 177 -17.06 -2.55 5.71
C VAL A 177 -17.52 -1.11 5.74
N ILE A 178 -17.92 -0.60 4.60
CA ILE A 178 -18.49 0.73 4.42
C ILE A 178 -20.01 0.53 4.32
N GLY A 179 -20.75 1.15 5.22
CA GLY A 179 -22.21 1.11 5.21
C GLY A 179 -22.81 1.91 4.06
N ALA A 180 -24.09 1.69 3.80
CA ALA A 180 -24.86 2.39 2.77
C ALA A 180 -24.89 3.92 2.96
N ASP A 181 -24.57 4.42 4.17
CA ASP A 181 -24.42 5.82 4.52
C ASP A 181 -23.02 6.41 4.20
N GLY A 182 -22.12 5.62 3.62
CA GLY A 182 -20.76 6.02 3.28
C GLY A 182 -19.80 6.09 4.48
N LYS A 183 -20.17 5.54 5.62
CA LYS A 183 -19.31 5.49 6.81
C LYS A 183 -18.76 4.10 7.03
N VAL A 184 -17.63 4.04 7.72
CA VAL A 184 -17.04 2.77 8.14
C VAL A 184 -17.92 2.13 9.20
N ALA A 185 -18.54 0.99 8.88
CA ALA A 185 -19.37 0.22 9.78
C ALA A 185 -18.56 -0.78 10.62
N ALA A 186 -17.55 -1.41 10.01
CA ALA A 186 -16.69 -2.37 10.72
C ALA A 186 -15.27 -2.36 10.13
N ILE A 187 -14.27 -2.75 10.93
CA ILE A 187 -12.85 -2.81 10.56
C ILE A 187 -12.20 -4.05 11.14
N TRP A 188 -11.43 -4.75 10.31
CA TRP A 188 -10.45 -5.75 10.73
C TRP A 188 -9.05 -5.22 10.42
N PRO A 189 -8.35 -4.59 11.38
CA PRO A 189 -7.06 -3.93 11.15
C PRO A 189 -5.92 -4.92 10.93
N LYS A 190 -6.14 -6.18 11.30
CA LYS A 190 -5.22 -7.30 11.07
C LYS A 190 -6.02 -8.57 10.79
N VAL A 191 -5.97 -9.03 9.56
CA VAL A 191 -6.78 -10.16 9.10
C VAL A 191 -6.02 -11.48 9.23
N ASN A 192 -6.70 -12.49 9.80
CA ASN A 192 -6.36 -13.90 9.69
C ASN A 192 -7.25 -14.52 8.61
N VAL A 193 -6.66 -15.02 7.52
CA VAL A 193 -7.40 -15.40 6.31
C VAL A 193 -8.46 -16.52 6.49
N PRO A 194 -8.20 -17.63 7.22
CA PRO A 194 -9.20 -18.67 7.41
C PRO A 194 -10.45 -18.17 8.10
N GLY A 195 -11.63 -18.34 7.47
CA GLY A 195 -12.93 -17.94 8.02
C GLY A 195 -13.25 -16.45 7.96
N HIS A 196 -12.32 -15.63 7.44
CA HIS A 196 -12.47 -14.19 7.46
C HIS A 196 -13.61 -13.69 6.55
N ALA A 197 -13.73 -14.23 5.33
CA ALA A 197 -14.76 -13.79 4.39
C ALA A 197 -16.17 -14.09 4.91
N GLU A 198 -16.34 -15.21 5.60
CA GLU A 198 -17.57 -15.63 6.28
C GLU A 198 -17.92 -14.67 7.44
N GLU A 199 -16.91 -14.32 8.27
CA GLU A 199 -17.07 -13.36 9.38
C GLU A 199 -17.51 -11.98 8.88
N VAL A 200 -16.89 -11.51 7.80
CA VAL A 200 -17.26 -10.25 7.15
C VAL A 200 -18.68 -10.30 6.60
N LEU A 201 -19.08 -11.43 5.96
CA LEU A 201 -20.43 -11.61 5.44
C LEU A 201 -21.48 -11.55 6.56
N GLU A 202 -21.26 -12.23 7.69
CA GLU A 202 -22.16 -12.17 8.83
C GLU A 202 -22.30 -10.75 9.39
N THR A 203 -21.19 -10.00 9.43
CA THR A 203 -21.24 -8.59 9.84
C THR A 203 -22.07 -7.75 8.87
N VAL A 204 -21.90 -7.95 7.55
CA VAL A 204 -22.69 -7.23 6.53
C VAL A 204 -24.18 -7.56 6.61
N ARG A 205 -24.55 -8.80 6.93
CA ARG A 205 -25.95 -9.21 7.13
C ARG A 205 -26.62 -8.56 8.33
N GLY A 206 -25.83 -8.10 9.29
CA GLY A 206 -26.31 -7.41 10.49
C GLY A 206 -26.48 -5.90 10.33
N LEU A 207 -26.10 -5.31 9.16
CA LEU A 207 -26.24 -3.89 8.87
C LEU A 207 -27.57 -3.58 8.20
#